data_1ccf9fa28c63ee14288f975f32c5d1ca
#
_entry.id   1ccf9fa28c63ee14288f975f32c5d1ca
#
_cell.length_a   1.000
_cell.length_b   1.000
_cell.length_c   1.000
_cell.angle_alpha   90.00
_cell.angle_beta   90.00
_cell.angle_gamma   90.00
#
_symmetry.space_group_name_H-M   'P 1'
#
loop_
_entity.id
_entity.type
_entity.pdbx_description
1 polymer ?
#
loop_
_entity_poly.entity_id
_entity_poly.type
_entity_poly.pdbx_seq_one_letter_code
_entity_poly.pdbx_strand_id
1 'polypeptide(L)'
;EALRICHYANYDDRLPTDERIRTRITLVDREMESQKDYFKAQFPYIESQIDDIEVEYCHDDICSTAMRTRLQQWAQNKHCMLTVAICVHDPDLSLSLGLNLPHEVYQHQCRVLIRQDFNNDLSSIVDDEQGRYRYVKVFGMVDRGMKKNILQDKLALYVNYLYDCCYTDESLKQKEVLKKMYESYGNHSADFILMNHQAQYLWNKLSEPLRWANRYQLDAYSVFCRTLGYGIKRSERSPARISESMFNENLPSQVLCLLVRMEKYRWNAERTVAGWRRAEVKDKVFLQHPLIMPFNELLQKYPEEVEKDADVILNLPYVLALGGYELYKLADQ
;
A
#
# COMPACT_ATOMS: atom_id res chain seq x y z
N GLU A 1 6.20 5.94 4.04
CA GLU A 1 4.94 5.20 3.82
C GLU A 1 4.48 5.34 2.36
N ALA A 2 4.42 6.57 1.80
CA ALA A 2 4.03 6.77 0.40
C ALA A 2 4.86 5.90 -0.56
N LEU A 3 6.18 5.81 -0.36
CA LEU A 3 7.08 4.95 -1.14
C LEU A 3 6.72 3.46 -1.10
N ARG A 4 5.93 2.99 -0.13
CA ARG A 4 5.53 1.59 0.00
C ARG A 4 4.16 1.27 -0.60
N ILE A 5 3.33 2.27 -0.89
CA ILE A 5 1.94 2.05 -1.29
C ILE A 5 1.55 2.76 -2.60
N CYS A 6 2.29 3.77 -3.05
CA CYS A 6 1.92 4.56 -4.23
C CYS A 6 2.40 3.93 -5.55
N HIS A 7 2.13 2.64 -5.73
CA HIS A 7 2.46 1.87 -6.94
C HIS A 7 1.19 1.65 -7.77
N TYR A 8 1.12 2.28 -8.94
CA TYR A 8 -0.10 2.31 -9.75
C TYR A 8 0.08 1.64 -11.10
N ALA A 9 -1.05 1.25 -11.69
CA ALA A 9 -1.16 0.50 -12.92
C ALA A 9 -0.64 1.21 -14.18
N ASN A 10 -0.53 2.53 -14.14
CA ASN A 10 -0.13 3.37 -15.26
C ASN A 10 1.39 3.36 -15.55
N TYR A 11 2.21 2.81 -14.66
CA TYR A 11 3.63 2.62 -14.93
C TYR A 11 3.88 1.33 -15.71
N ASP A 12 4.65 1.42 -16.81
CA ASP A 12 5.05 0.27 -17.60
C ASP A 12 6.54 0.35 -17.95
N ASP A 13 7.35 -0.56 -17.41
CA ASP A 13 8.79 -0.62 -17.62
C ASP A 13 9.21 -1.13 -19.01
N ARG A 14 8.25 -1.60 -19.83
CA ARG A 14 8.48 -1.97 -21.23
C ARG A 14 8.53 -0.76 -22.16
N LEU A 15 7.94 0.38 -21.72
CA LEU A 15 7.96 1.61 -22.48
C LEU A 15 9.34 2.29 -22.41
N PRO A 16 9.71 3.09 -23.42
CA PRO A 16 10.84 4.00 -23.35
C PRO A 16 10.77 4.88 -22.10
N THR A 17 11.92 5.27 -21.55
CA THR A 17 11.99 5.97 -20.26
C THR A 17 11.22 7.29 -20.24
N ASP A 18 11.16 8.01 -21.34
CA ASP A 18 10.45 9.27 -21.55
C ASP A 18 8.94 9.12 -21.69
N GLU A 19 8.46 7.90 -22.00
CA GLU A 19 7.02 7.58 -22.08
C GLU A 19 6.46 7.00 -20.78
N ARG A 20 7.33 6.68 -19.79
CA ARG A 20 6.89 6.07 -18.52
C ARG A 20 6.22 7.08 -17.62
N ILE A 21 5.01 6.77 -17.18
CA ILE A 21 4.26 7.60 -16.24
C ILE A 21 4.61 7.15 -14.81
N ARG A 22 5.43 7.95 -14.12
CA ARG A 22 5.84 7.70 -12.73
C ARG A 22 4.91 8.39 -11.75
N THR A 23 4.73 7.78 -10.59
CA THR A 23 4.13 8.47 -9.45
C THR A 23 5.12 9.49 -8.91
N ARG A 24 4.75 10.76 -8.85
CA ARG A 24 5.61 11.81 -8.31
C ARG A 24 5.30 12.06 -6.84
N ILE A 25 6.34 12.00 -6.01
CA ILE A 25 6.31 12.40 -4.60
C ILE A 25 7.14 13.68 -4.46
N THR A 26 6.46 14.81 -4.29
CA THR A 26 7.12 16.11 -4.08
C THR A 26 7.23 16.39 -2.59
N LEU A 27 8.45 16.47 -2.09
CA LEU A 27 8.77 16.87 -0.73
C LEU A 27 8.98 18.38 -0.71
N VAL A 28 8.20 19.10 0.11
CA VAL A 28 8.28 20.57 0.20
C VAL A 28 8.71 20.94 1.62
N ASP A 29 9.82 21.63 1.74
CA ASP A 29 10.36 22.11 3.02
C ASP A 29 11.18 23.39 2.82
N ARG A 30 11.15 24.28 3.82
CA ARG A 30 11.96 25.52 3.85
C ARG A 30 13.47 25.22 4.02
N GLU A 31 13.80 24.08 4.63
CA GLU A 31 15.16 23.61 4.85
C GLU A 31 15.50 22.41 3.98
N MET A 32 14.98 22.38 2.76
CA MET A 32 15.01 21.21 1.87
C MET A 32 16.41 20.64 1.66
N GLU A 33 17.47 21.44 1.60
CA GLU A 33 18.82 20.93 1.37
C GLU A 33 19.26 19.98 2.51
N SER A 34 19.05 20.39 3.78
CA SER A 34 19.38 19.53 4.92
C SER A 34 18.46 18.31 5.03
N GLN A 35 17.20 18.46 4.72
CA GLN A 35 16.21 17.36 4.72
C GLN A 35 16.53 16.34 3.62
N LYS A 36 16.90 16.79 2.44
CA LYS A 36 17.33 15.95 1.32
C LYS A 36 18.55 15.11 1.63
N ASP A 37 19.58 15.73 2.22
CA ASP A 37 20.80 15.04 2.62
C ASP A 37 20.51 13.97 3.67
N TYR A 38 19.71 14.30 4.68
CA TYR A 38 19.26 13.35 5.68
C TYR A 38 18.46 12.19 5.06
N PHE A 39 17.50 12.51 4.18
CA PHE A 39 16.70 11.51 3.49
C PHE A 39 17.55 10.57 2.63
N LYS A 40 18.48 11.11 1.85
CA LYS A 40 19.39 10.31 1.02
C LYS A 40 20.35 9.45 1.85
N ALA A 41 20.81 9.95 2.99
CA ALA A 41 21.64 9.17 3.91
C ALA A 41 20.84 8.02 4.54
N GLN A 42 19.58 8.25 4.90
CA GLN A 42 18.70 7.23 5.48
C GLN A 42 18.24 6.19 4.44
N PHE A 43 17.99 6.61 3.20
CA PHE A 43 17.44 5.79 2.12
C PHE A 43 18.28 5.86 0.84
N PRO A 44 19.53 5.36 0.85
CA PRO A 44 20.49 5.61 -0.22
C PRO A 44 20.15 4.97 -1.57
N TYR A 45 19.25 3.99 -1.58
CA TYR A 45 18.95 3.20 -2.78
C TYR A 45 17.62 3.54 -3.45
N ILE A 46 16.84 4.50 -2.94
CA ILE A 46 15.50 4.81 -3.49
C ILE A 46 15.59 5.22 -4.95
N GLU A 47 16.45 6.18 -5.28
CA GLU A 47 16.56 6.73 -6.64
C GLU A 47 17.08 5.71 -7.66
N SER A 48 17.79 4.67 -7.21
CA SER A 48 18.40 3.66 -8.07
C SER A 48 17.65 2.33 -8.19
N GLN A 49 16.68 2.08 -7.30
CA GLN A 49 16.00 0.78 -7.22
C GLN A 49 14.46 0.87 -7.25
N ILE A 50 13.88 2.08 -7.15
CA ILE A 50 12.43 2.29 -7.27
C ILE A 50 12.17 3.02 -8.59
N ASP A 51 11.75 2.27 -9.60
CA ASP A 51 11.66 2.77 -10.98
C ASP A 51 10.36 3.51 -11.26
N ASP A 52 9.26 3.17 -10.60
CA ASP A 52 7.92 3.66 -10.84
C ASP A 52 7.54 4.91 -10.03
N ILE A 53 8.45 5.35 -9.13
CA ILE A 53 8.28 6.55 -8.32
C ILE A 53 9.42 7.54 -8.60
N GLU A 54 9.06 8.81 -8.74
CA GLU A 54 9.99 9.94 -8.81
C GLU A 54 9.86 10.78 -7.54
N VAL A 55 10.99 11.02 -6.85
CA VAL A 55 11.05 11.89 -5.68
C VAL A 55 11.58 13.26 -6.10
N GLU A 56 10.77 14.29 -5.93
CA GLU A 56 11.11 15.69 -6.19
C GLU A 56 11.36 16.41 -4.85
N TYR A 57 12.47 17.12 -4.76
CA TYR A 57 12.83 17.94 -3.60
C TYR A 57 12.59 19.40 -3.93
N CYS A 58 11.65 20.04 -3.24
CA CYS A 58 11.25 21.41 -3.48
C CYS A 58 11.58 22.30 -2.28
N HIS A 59 12.57 23.18 -2.45
CA HIS A 59 12.93 24.18 -1.45
C HIS A 59 11.94 25.34 -1.54
N ASP A 60 10.84 25.26 -0.81
CA ASP A 60 9.76 26.25 -0.81
C ASP A 60 8.93 26.14 0.47
N ASP A 61 8.00 27.07 0.62
CA ASP A 61 6.99 27.10 1.68
C ASP A 61 5.61 26.78 1.08
N ILE A 62 4.85 25.91 1.71
CA ILE A 62 3.48 25.58 1.32
C ILE A 62 2.58 26.84 1.21
N CYS A 63 2.89 27.88 1.97
CA CYS A 63 2.19 29.16 1.98
C CYS A 63 2.69 30.14 0.91
N SER A 64 3.79 29.86 0.22
CA SER A 64 4.33 30.73 -0.83
C SER A 64 3.35 30.88 -1.99
N THR A 65 3.37 32.03 -2.66
CA THR A 65 2.55 32.24 -3.87
C THR A 65 2.88 31.22 -4.96
N ALA A 66 4.16 30.88 -5.12
CA ALA A 66 4.61 29.91 -6.11
C ALA A 66 4.03 28.51 -5.84
N MET A 67 4.16 28.01 -4.62
CA MET A 67 3.64 26.70 -4.23
C MET A 67 2.11 26.64 -4.26
N ARG A 68 1.43 27.70 -3.83
CA ARG A 68 -0.03 27.80 -3.91
C ARG A 68 -0.53 27.75 -5.36
N THR A 69 0.12 28.46 -6.27
CA THR A 69 -0.18 28.39 -7.72
C THR A 69 0.04 26.97 -8.27
N ARG A 70 1.12 26.32 -7.86
CA ARG A 70 1.43 24.95 -8.28
C ARG A 70 0.38 23.95 -7.77
N LEU A 71 -0.07 24.08 -6.53
CA LEU A 71 -1.15 23.26 -5.97
C LEU A 71 -2.48 23.46 -6.72
N GLN A 72 -2.82 24.70 -7.10
CA GLN A 72 -3.99 25.00 -7.93
C GLN A 72 -3.91 24.30 -9.28
N GLN A 73 -2.77 24.40 -9.96
CA GLN A 73 -2.55 23.75 -11.27
C GLN A 73 -2.68 22.22 -11.17
N TRP A 74 -2.09 21.61 -10.13
CA TRP A 74 -2.21 20.16 -9.92
C TRP A 74 -3.63 19.74 -9.61
N ALA A 75 -4.34 20.48 -8.76
CA ALA A 75 -5.72 20.17 -8.40
C ALA A 75 -6.68 20.27 -9.59
N GLN A 76 -6.45 21.22 -10.50
CA GLN A 76 -7.27 21.43 -11.69
C GLN A 76 -6.96 20.45 -12.84
N ASN A 77 -5.81 19.77 -12.78
CA ASN A 77 -5.42 18.81 -13.81
C ASN A 77 -6.22 17.50 -13.68
N LYS A 78 -7.15 17.27 -14.60
CA LYS A 78 -8.00 16.08 -14.63
C LYS A 78 -7.24 14.74 -14.81
N HIS A 79 -5.98 14.80 -15.25
CA HIS A 79 -5.11 13.63 -15.41
C HIS A 79 -4.20 13.41 -14.19
N CYS A 80 -4.36 14.22 -13.15
CA CYS A 80 -3.57 14.15 -11.92
C CYS A 80 -4.47 13.80 -10.73
N MET A 81 -4.12 12.77 -10.01
CA MET A 81 -4.74 12.45 -8.71
C MET A 81 -3.87 13.02 -7.59
N LEU A 82 -4.22 14.22 -7.14
CA LEU A 82 -3.45 14.92 -6.11
C LEU A 82 -3.79 14.41 -4.70
N THR A 83 -2.75 14.08 -3.95
CA THR A 83 -2.83 13.88 -2.49
C THR A 83 -1.83 14.83 -1.81
N VAL A 84 -2.30 15.65 -0.88
CA VAL A 84 -1.46 16.55 -0.08
C VAL A 84 -1.36 15.99 1.34
N ALA A 85 -0.15 15.72 1.82
CA ALA A 85 0.09 15.28 3.20
C ALA A 85 0.84 16.37 3.97
N ILE A 86 0.22 16.93 4.99
CA ILE A 86 0.81 17.91 5.90
C ILE A 86 1.41 17.16 7.09
N CYS A 87 2.75 17.11 7.14
CA CYS A 87 3.53 16.32 8.10
C CYS A 87 4.34 17.20 9.07
N VAL A 88 3.92 18.44 9.29
CA VAL A 88 4.61 19.35 10.21
C VAL A 88 4.54 18.82 11.65
N HIS A 89 5.59 19.07 12.43
CA HIS A 89 5.70 18.51 13.79
C HIS A 89 4.65 19.08 14.73
N ASP A 90 4.34 20.39 14.60
CA ASP A 90 3.31 21.07 15.38
C ASP A 90 1.91 20.71 14.85
N PRO A 91 1.03 20.06 15.65
CA PRO A 91 -0.30 19.64 15.23
C PRO A 91 -1.24 20.79 14.88
N ASP A 92 -1.17 21.91 15.60
CA ASP A 92 -2.03 23.08 15.38
C ASP A 92 -1.62 23.79 14.08
N LEU A 93 -0.31 23.90 13.83
CA LEU A 93 0.20 24.43 12.58
C LEU A 93 -0.16 23.49 11.42
N SER A 94 -0.03 22.16 11.59
CA SER A 94 -0.46 21.17 10.59
C SER A 94 -1.93 21.34 10.20
N LEU A 95 -2.81 21.50 11.19
CA LEU A 95 -4.23 21.72 10.97
C LEU A 95 -4.49 23.04 10.25
N SER A 96 -3.88 24.13 10.73
CA SER A 96 -3.98 25.46 10.10
C SER A 96 -3.56 25.42 8.63
N LEU A 97 -2.42 24.82 8.31
CA LEU A 97 -1.94 24.69 6.93
C LEU A 97 -2.88 23.85 6.08
N GLY A 98 -3.33 22.69 6.60
CA GLY A 98 -4.20 21.77 5.88
C GLY A 98 -5.60 22.30 5.60
N LEU A 99 -6.13 23.23 6.42
CA LEU A 99 -7.42 23.89 6.23
C LEU A 99 -7.35 25.17 5.39
N ASN A 100 -6.14 25.70 5.14
CA ASN A 100 -5.91 26.93 4.38
C ASN A 100 -5.20 26.72 3.02
N LEU A 101 -5.25 25.52 2.46
CA LEU A 101 -4.79 25.26 1.09
C LEU A 101 -5.63 26.03 0.06
N PRO A 102 -5.15 26.18 -1.19
CA PRO A 102 -5.96 26.72 -2.28
C PRO A 102 -7.32 26.02 -2.37
N HIS A 103 -8.35 26.78 -2.65
CA HIS A 103 -9.72 26.28 -2.60
C HIS A 103 -10.00 25.21 -3.66
N GLU A 104 -9.28 25.19 -4.77
CA GLU A 104 -9.32 24.19 -5.82
C GLU A 104 -8.98 22.78 -5.32
N VAL A 105 -8.08 22.68 -4.34
CA VAL A 105 -7.71 21.42 -3.69
C VAL A 105 -8.93 20.74 -3.06
N TYR A 106 -9.84 21.52 -2.45
CA TYR A 106 -11.05 20.95 -1.82
C TYR A 106 -12.18 20.71 -2.81
N GLN A 107 -12.24 21.46 -3.93
CA GLN A 107 -13.27 21.33 -4.93
C GLN A 107 -13.07 20.09 -5.84
N HIS A 108 -11.84 19.78 -6.21
CA HIS A 108 -11.51 18.75 -7.19
C HIS A 108 -11.22 17.38 -6.58
N GLN A 109 -11.83 17.07 -5.43
CA GLN A 109 -11.73 15.76 -4.77
C GLN A 109 -10.30 15.33 -4.41
N CYS A 110 -9.35 16.28 -4.33
CA CYS A 110 -8.00 15.98 -3.89
C CYS A 110 -8.02 15.51 -2.43
N ARG A 111 -7.19 14.54 -2.13
CA ARG A 111 -7.05 14.05 -0.74
C ARG A 111 -6.11 14.95 0.03
N VAL A 112 -6.52 15.39 1.22
CA VAL A 112 -5.67 16.13 2.15
C VAL A 112 -5.54 15.33 3.42
N LEU A 113 -4.32 15.00 3.79
CA LEU A 113 -3.96 14.26 4.98
C LEU A 113 -3.26 15.20 5.95
N ILE A 114 -3.77 15.35 7.18
CA ILE A 114 -3.23 16.25 8.19
C ILE A 114 -2.73 15.42 9.36
N ARG A 115 -1.45 15.58 9.72
CA ARG A 115 -0.88 14.91 10.89
C ARG A 115 -1.44 15.51 12.17
N GLN A 116 -1.96 14.65 13.04
CA GLN A 116 -2.41 14.97 14.38
C GLN A 116 -1.94 13.87 15.32
N ASP A 117 -1.48 14.24 16.51
CA ASP A 117 -1.00 13.27 17.51
C ASP A 117 -2.16 12.76 18.38
N PHE A 118 -3.15 13.62 18.65
CA PHE A 118 -4.33 13.33 19.47
C PHE A 118 -5.60 13.82 18.80
N ASN A 119 -6.73 13.23 19.22
CA ASN A 119 -8.04 13.75 18.85
C ASN A 119 -8.32 15.05 19.62
N ASN A 120 -8.56 16.15 18.92
CA ASN A 120 -8.98 17.42 19.49
C ASN A 120 -10.32 17.85 18.88
N ASP A 121 -11.00 18.82 19.50
CA ASP A 121 -12.31 19.30 19.05
C ASP A 121 -12.27 19.86 17.62
N LEU A 122 -11.12 20.38 17.19
CA LEU A 122 -10.91 20.88 15.83
C LEU A 122 -10.84 19.76 14.79
N SER A 123 -10.45 18.55 15.19
CA SER A 123 -10.48 17.41 14.28
C SER A 123 -11.89 17.00 13.88
N SER A 124 -12.91 17.36 14.67
CA SER A 124 -14.32 17.12 14.33
C SER A 124 -14.80 17.96 13.13
N ILE A 125 -14.17 19.10 12.86
CA ILE A 125 -14.45 19.94 11.67
C ILE A 125 -14.13 19.17 10.37
N VAL A 126 -13.17 18.26 10.45
CA VAL A 126 -12.68 17.46 9.31
C VAL A 126 -13.51 16.19 9.09
N ASP A 127 -14.31 15.79 10.09
CA ASP A 127 -15.15 14.59 10.00
C ASP A 127 -16.53 14.84 9.34
N ASP A 128 -16.80 16.08 8.87
CA ASP A 128 -18.02 16.40 8.12
C ASP A 128 -17.94 15.83 6.69
N GLU A 129 -18.61 14.72 6.47
CA GLU A 129 -18.62 14.02 5.17
C GLU A 129 -19.32 14.79 4.04
N GLN A 130 -20.09 15.80 4.35
CA GLN A 130 -20.86 16.60 3.38
C GLN A 130 -20.29 18.01 3.16
N GLY A 131 -19.39 18.46 4.04
CA GLY A 131 -18.83 19.81 4.03
C GLY A 131 -17.70 20.03 3.01
N ARG A 132 -17.17 21.25 3.06
CA ARG A 132 -16.01 21.68 2.24
C ARG A 132 -14.82 20.73 2.40
N TYR A 133 -14.62 20.20 3.60
CA TYR A 133 -13.46 19.40 3.99
C TYR A 133 -13.68 17.90 3.93
N ARG A 134 -14.71 17.42 3.22
CA ARG A 134 -15.06 15.97 3.12
C ARG A 134 -13.93 15.05 2.68
N TYR A 135 -12.93 15.57 1.97
CA TYR A 135 -11.76 14.82 1.51
C TYR A 135 -10.50 15.07 2.36
N VAL A 136 -10.64 15.84 3.44
CA VAL A 136 -9.58 16.02 4.42
C VAL A 136 -9.69 14.90 5.46
N LYS A 137 -8.57 14.30 5.81
CA LYS A 137 -8.50 13.26 6.85
C LYS A 137 -7.30 13.49 7.75
N VAL A 138 -7.50 13.24 9.03
CA VAL A 138 -6.41 13.28 10.01
C VAL A 138 -5.75 11.92 10.15
N PHE A 139 -4.44 11.90 10.34
CA PHE A 139 -3.65 10.70 10.55
C PHE A 139 -2.59 10.90 11.64
N GLY A 140 -1.94 9.82 12.08
CA GLY A 140 -0.87 9.86 13.09
C GLY A 140 -1.36 9.70 14.52
N MET A 141 -2.66 9.67 14.78
CA MET A 141 -3.22 9.49 16.11
C MET A 141 -2.81 8.14 16.71
N VAL A 142 -2.20 8.17 17.88
CA VAL A 142 -1.66 7.00 18.57
C VAL A 142 -2.73 5.95 18.85
N ASP A 143 -3.90 6.35 19.34
CA ASP A 143 -5.02 5.46 19.66
C ASP A 143 -5.59 4.74 18.42
N ARG A 144 -5.68 5.43 17.29
CA ARG A 144 -6.12 4.85 16.00
C ARG A 144 -5.06 3.92 15.42
N GLY A 145 -3.78 4.29 15.52
CA GLY A 145 -2.66 3.48 15.07
C GLY A 145 -2.56 2.14 15.81
N MET A 146 -2.73 2.14 17.14
CA MET A 146 -2.74 0.92 17.93
C MET A 146 -3.89 -0.01 17.55
N LYS A 147 -5.11 0.50 17.37
CA LYS A 147 -6.28 -0.29 16.94
C LYS A 147 -6.09 -0.88 15.53
N LYS A 148 -5.53 -0.10 14.60
CA LYS A 148 -5.24 -0.55 13.24
C LYS A 148 -4.23 -1.69 13.23
N ASN A 149 -3.16 -1.60 14.00
CA ASN A 149 -2.14 -2.64 14.08
C ASN A 149 -2.69 -4.00 14.55
N ILE A 150 -3.57 -4.01 15.55
CA ILE A 150 -4.23 -5.24 16.03
C ILE A 150 -5.09 -5.88 14.92
N LEU A 151 -5.77 -5.08 14.10
CA LEU A 151 -6.58 -5.57 12.99
C LEU A 151 -5.71 -6.08 11.84
N GLN A 152 -4.62 -5.37 11.53
CA GLN A 152 -3.67 -5.80 10.50
C GLN A 152 -3.00 -7.11 10.86
N ASP A 153 -2.65 -7.34 12.13
CA ASP A 153 -2.04 -8.60 12.57
C ASP A 153 -2.94 -9.81 12.31
N LYS A 154 -4.27 -9.65 12.49
CA LYS A 154 -5.22 -10.72 12.17
C LYS A 154 -5.24 -11.11 10.69
N LEU A 155 -5.00 -10.18 9.79
CA LEU A 155 -4.94 -10.45 8.36
C LEU A 155 -3.54 -10.89 7.94
N ALA A 156 -2.52 -10.22 8.45
CA ALA A 156 -1.12 -10.48 8.12
C ALA A 156 -0.66 -11.89 8.50
N LEU A 157 -1.23 -12.46 9.56
CA LEU A 157 -0.95 -13.84 9.92
C LEU A 157 -1.40 -14.85 8.85
N TYR A 158 -2.51 -14.58 8.15
CA TYR A 158 -2.98 -15.44 7.05
C TYR A 158 -2.09 -15.31 5.82
N VAL A 159 -1.63 -14.09 5.52
CA VAL A 159 -0.64 -13.85 4.46
C VAL A 159 0.63 -14.64 4.75
N ASN A 160 1.16 -14.56 5.97
CA ASN A 160 2.34 -15.30 6.37
C ASN A 160 2.13 -16.82 6.35
N TYR A 161 0.97 -17.29 6.80
CA TYR A 161 0.64 -18.70 6.82
C TYR A 161 0.67 -19.31 5.43
N LEU A 162 0.11 -18.61 4.45
CA LEU A 162 0.15 -19.03 3.06
C LEU A 162 1.55 -19.13 2.51
N TYR A 163 2.33 -18.07 2.75
CA TYR A 163 3.71 -18.03 2.32
C TYR A 163 4.48 -19.23 2.88
N ASP A 164 4.36 -19.51 4.18
CA ASP A 164 5.06 -20.62 4.83
C ASP A 164 4.62 -21.99 4.30
N CYS A 165 3.31 -22.22 4.17
CA CYS A 165 2.77 -23.48 3.66
C CYS A 165 3.30 -23.81 2.27
N CYS A 166 3.38 -22.84 1.37
CA CYS A 166 3.79 -23.06 0.00
C CYS A 166 5.30 -23.19 -0.19
N TYR A 167 6.09 -22.67 0.75
CA TYR A 167 7.55 -22.86 0.75
C TYR A 167 8.00 -24.14 1.44
N THR A 168 7.18 -24.70 2.36
CA THR A 168 7.49 -25.96 3.05
C THR A 168 6.96 -27.18 2.30
N ASP A 169 5.91 -27.04 1.52
CA ASP A 169 5.33 -28.08 0.70
C ASP A 169 4.96 -27.53 -0.69
N GLU A 170 5.86 -27.72 -1.66
CA GLU A 170 5.69 -27.25 -3.05
C GLU A 170 4.49 -27.91 -3.77
N SER A 171 3.91 -28.98 -3.21
CA SER A 171 2.70 -29.62 -3.74
C SER A 171 1.43 -28.85 -3.39
N LEU A 172 1.46 -27.97 -2.38
CA LEU A 172 0.32 -27.18 -1.93
C LEU A 172 0.21 -25.88 -2.72
N LYS A 173 -0.89 -25.72 -3.44
CA LYS A 173 -1.23 -24.44 -4.07
C LYS A 173 -1.84 -23.50 -3.04
N GLN A 174 -1.34 -22.25 -2.97
CA GLN A 174 -1.81 -21.24 -2.02
C GLN A 174 -3.34 -21.08 -2.03
N LYS A 175 -3.94 -21.08 -3.21
CA LYS A 175 -5.40 -20.99 -3.38
C LYS A 175 -6.16 -22.11 -2.66
N GLU A 176 -5.66 -23.35 -2.72
CA GLU A 176 -6.33 -24.50 -2.09
C GLU A 176 -6.26 -24.44 -0.58
N VAL A 177 -5.14 -23.98 -0.02
CA VAL A 177 -4.95 -23.81 1.44
C VAL A 177 -5.94 -22.78 1.99
N LEU A 178 -6.05 -21.60 1.36
CA LEU A 178 -6.99 -20.57 1.81
C LEU A 178 -8.44 -20.94 1.59
N LYS A 179 -8.75 -21.57 0.45
CA LYS A 179 -10.10 -22.06 0.19
C LYS A 179 -10.53 -23.04 1.26
N LYS A 180 -9.69 -24.03 1.59
CA LYS A 180 -9.95 -24.99 2.67
C LYS A 180 -10.13 -24.29 4.02
N MET A 181 -9.28 -23.33 4.33
CA MET A 181 -9.38 -22.56 5.58
C MET A 181 -10.67 -21.77 5.64
N TYR A 182 -11.08 -21.12 4.55
CA TYR A 182 -12.31 -20.35 4.47
C TYR A 182 -13.56 -21.25 4.62
N GLU A 183 -13.62 -22.37 3.91
CA GLU A 183 -14.72 -23.34 3.99
C GLU A 183 -14.82 -23.93 5.40
N SER A 184 -13.67 -24.27 6.00
CA SER A 184 -13.58 -24.81 7.37
C SER A 184 -14.00 -23.79 8.43
N TYR A 185 -13.74 -22.50 8.21
CA TYR A 185 -14.15 -21.41 9.11
C TYR A 185 -15.68 -21.27 9.16
N GLY A 186 -16.33 -21.28 8.00
CA GLY A 186 -17.79 -21.17 7.90
C GLY A 186 -18.54 -22.24 8.67
N ASN A 187 -17.94 -23.43 8.80
CA ASN A 187 -18.48 -24.59 9.52
C ASN A 187 -17.97 -24.73 10.95
N HIS A 188 -17.15 -23.81 11.44
CA HIS A 188 -16.46 -23.90 12.74
C HIS A 188 -15.77 -25.25 12.96
N SER A 189 -15.16 -25.81 11.93
CA SER A 189 -14.60 -27.15 11.95
C SER A 189 -13.31 -27.25 12.78
N ALA A 190 -12.97 -28.46 13.23
CA ALA A 190 -11.68 -28.73 13.88
C ALA A 190 -10.48 -28.37 12.97
N ASP A 191 -10.63 -28.54 11.66
CA ASP A 191 -9.61 -28.16 10.67
C ASP A 191 -9.30 -26.68 10.71
N PHE A 192 -10.33 -25.81 10.76
CA PHE A 192 -10.10 -24.35 10.89
C PHE A 192 -9.33 -24.01 12.15
N ILE A 193 -9.72 -24.60 13.27
CA ILE A 193 -9.06 -24.37 14.57
C ILE A 193 -7.57 -24.74 14.47
N LEU A 194 -7.26 -25.90 13.90
CA LEU A 194 -5.89 -26.36 13.72
C LEU A 194 -5.08 -25.43 12.81
N MET A 195 -5.62 -25.07 11.64
CA MET A 195 -4.95 -24.17 10.69
C MET A 195 -4.73 -22.78 11.29
N ASN A 196 -5.70 -22.25 12.05
CA ASN A 196 -5.58 -20.96 12.71
C ASN A 196 -4.52 -20.99 13.83
N HIS A 197 -4.43 -22.08 14.59
CA HIS A 197 -3.35 -22.27 15.56
C HIS A 197 -1.97 -22.34 14.91
N GLN A 198 -1.85 -23.02 13.77
CA GLN A 198 -0.60 -23.04 13.01
C GLN A 198 -0.23 -21.64 12.49
N ALA A 199 -1.18 -20.92 11.93
CA ALA A 199 -0.97 -19.55 11.46
C ALA A 199 -0.48 -18.64 12.59
N GLN A 200 -1.10 -18.72 13.76
CA GLN A 200 -0.71 -17.96 14.95
C GLN A 200 0.69 -18.35 15.46
N TYR A 201 1.00 -19.65 15.46
CA TYR A 201 2.32 -20.15 15.87
C TYR A 201 3.43 -19.63 14.95
N LEU A 202 3.24 -19.70 13.64
CA LEU A 202 4.18 -19.20 12.64
C LEU A 202 4.35 -17.68 12.76
N TRP A 203 3.25 -16.95 12.93
CA TRP A 203 3.28 -15.50 13.16
C TRP A 203 4.10 -15.12 14.38
N ASN A 204 3.95 -15.83 15.48
CA ASN A 204 4.67 -15.55 16.71
C ASN A 204 6.17 -15.79 16.60
N LYS A 205 6.60 -16.66 15.68
CA LYS A 205 8.01 -16.92 15.38
C LYS A 205 8.69 -15.88 14.49
N LEU A 206 7.90 -15.05 13.79
CA LEU A 206 8.45 -14.04 12.91
C LEU A 206 9.17 -12.95 13.70
N SER A 207 10.31 -12.50 13.16
CA SER A 207 10.93 -11.24 13.57
C SER A 207 10.02 -10.05 13.16
N GLU A 208 10.11 -8.96 13.91
CA GLU A 208 9.29 -7.78 13.65
C GLU A 208 9.43 -7.21 12.22
N PRO A 209 10.62 -7.14 11.59
CA PRO A 209 10.74 -6.73 10.19
C PRO A 209 9.94 -7.62 9.22
N LEU A 210 9.85 -8.93 9.46
CA LEU A 210 9.07 -9.83 8.63
C LEU A 210 7.56 -9.70 8.86
N ARG A 211 7.12 -9.40 10.10
CA ARG A 211 5.73 -9.03 10.38
C ARG A 211 5.33 -7.78 9.63
N TRP A 212 6.19 -6.76 9.64
CA TRP A 212 5.95 -5.53 8.89
C TRP A 212 5.87 -5.75 7.38
N ALA A 213 6.68 -6.64 6.79
CA ALA A 213 6.58 -6.98 5.38
C ALA A 213 5.17 -7.49 5.00
N ASN A 214 4.57 -8.37 5.83
CA ASN A 214 3.20 -8.85 5.63
C ASN A 214 2.15 -7.75 5.84
N ARG A 215 2.34 -6.84 6.81
CA ARG A 215 1.44 -5.68 7.02
C ARG A 215 1.46 -4.73 5.82
N TYR A 216 2.65 -4.43 5.27
CA TYR A 216 2.77 -3.56 4.09
C TYR A 216 2.14 -4.18 2.84
N GLN A 217 2.17 -5.48 2.70
CA GLN A 217 1.44 -6.16 1.64
C GLN A 217 -0.07 -5.93 1.75
N LEU A 218 -0.62 -6.02 2.96
CA LEU A 218 -2.04 -5.74 3.20
C LEU A 218 -2.44 -4.28 2.91
N ASP A 219 -1.57 -3.32 3.20
CA ASP A 219 -1.84 -1.91 2.93
C ASP A 219 -2.06 -1.65 1.42
N ALA A 220 -1.38 -2.42 0.56
CA ALA A 220 -1.54 -2.34 -0.88
C ALA A 220 -2.85 -2.95 -1.41
N TYR A 221 -3.53 -3.81 -0.65
CA TYR A 221 -4.77 -4.46 -1.08
C TYR A 221 -5.86 -3.45 -1.49
N SER A 222 -5.94 -2.32 -0.79
CA SER A 222 -6.88 -1.26 -1.14
C SER A 222 -6.56 -0.62 -2.49
N VAL A 223 -5.29 -0.54 -2.87
CA VAL A 223 -4.85 0.00 -4.16
C VAL A 223 -5.20 -0.99 -5.28
N PHE A 224 -4.91 -2.28 -5.09
CA PHE A 224 -5.25 -3.33 -6.06
C PHE A 224 -6.76 -3.41 -6.30
N CYS A 225 -7.56 -3.42 -5.25
CA CYS A 225 -9.02 -3.44 -5.36
C CYS A 225 -9.53 -2.20 -6.12
N ARG A 226 -9.03 -1.00 -5.80
CA ARG A 226 -9.45 0.24 -6.48
C ARG A 226 -9.07 0.26 -7.94
N THR A 227 -7.91 -0.28 -8.31
CA THR A 227 -7.50 -0.44 -9.71
C THR A 227 -8.51 -1.25 -10.51
N LEU A 228 -9.21 -2.17 -9.85
CA LEU A 228 -10.27 -2.99 -10.43
C LEU A 228 -11.69 -2.41 -10.26
N GLY A 229 -11.82 -1.20 -9.73
CA GLY A 229 -13.12 -0.55 -9.49
C GLY A 229 -13.84 -1.03 -8.24
N TYR A 230 -13.12 -1.54 -7.23
CA TYR A 230 -13.73 -2.04 -5.99
C TYR A 230 -13.22 -1.34 -4.74
N GLY A 231 -14.11 -1.22 -3.76
CA GLY A 231 -13.80 -0.82 -2.39
C GLY A 231 -13.82 -2.00 -1.43
N ILE A 232 -13.23 -1.81 -0.26
CA ILE A 232 -13.20 -2.78 0.85
C ILE A 232 -14.06 -2.20 1.98
N LYS A 233 -14.98 -3.00 2.52
CA LYS A 233 -15.78 -2.63 3.71
C LYS A 233 -15.83 -3.78 4.70
N ARG A 234 -16.14 -3.48 5.95
CA ARG A 234 -16.46 -4.51 6.94
C ARG A 234 -17.74 -5.25 6.54
N SER A 235 -17.70 -6.58 6.66
CA SER A 235 -18.88 -7.42 6.49
C SER A 235 -19.62 -7.55 7.81
N GLU A 236 -20.96 -7.66 7.73
CA GLU A 236 -21.80 -8.04 8.85
C GLU A 236 -21.73 -9.55 9.15
N ARG A 237 -21.10 -10.31 8.28
CA ARG A 237 -20.96 -11.77 8.37
C ARG A 237 -19.52 -12.16 8.72
N SER A 238 -19.36 -13.30 9.39
CA SER A 238 -18.06 -13.90 9.70
C SER A 238 -18.09 -15.41 9.39
N PRO A 239 -17.32 -15.92 8.42
CA PRO A 239 -16.48 -15.13 7.49
C PRO A 239 -17.32 -14.30 6.52
N ALA A 240 -16.72 -13.25 5.97
CA ALA A 240 -17.35 -12.44 4.93
C ALA A 240 -17.55 -13.27 3.65
N ARG A 241 -18.50 -12.87 2.80
CA ARG A 241 -18.65 -13.53 1.49
C ARG A 241 -17.46 -13.17 0.59
N ILE A 242 -16.93 -14.18 -0.08
CA ILE A 242 -16.00 -13.96 -1.18
C ILE A 242 -16.82 -13.46 -2.37
N SER A 243 -16.40 -12.35 -2.96
CA SER A 243 -16.92 -11.91 -4.23
C SER A 243 -16.30 -12.76 -5.34
N GLU A 244 -16.98 -13.81 -5.74
CA GLU A 244 -16.53 -14.75 -6.78
C GLU A 244 -16.25 -14.09 -8.14
N SER A 245 -16.82 -12.88 -8.36
CA SER A 245 -16.74 -12.20 -9.65
C SER A 245 -15.42 -11.46 -9.89
N MET A 246 -14.56 -11.27 -8.89
CA MET A 246 -13.42 -10.35 -9.00
C MET A 246 -12.06 -10.99 -9.26
N PHE A 247 -11.78 -12.10 -8.58
CA PHE A 247 -10.45 -12.69 -8.50
C PHE A 247 -10.48 -14.19 -8.76
N ASN A 248 -11.51 -14.67 -9.46
CA ASN A 248 -11.56 -16.05 -9.86
C ASN A 248 -10.67 -16.31 -11.08
N GLU A 249 -10.66 -17.54 -11.53
CA GLU A 249 -9.90 -18.02 -12.71
C GLU A 249 -10.20 -17.24 -14.01
N ASN A 250 -11.20 -16.35 -13.99
CA ASN A 250 -11.62 -15.53 -15.11
C ASN A 250 -11.04 -14.11 -15.09
N LEU A 251 -10.13 -13.77 -14.14
CA LEU A 251 -9.44 -12.49 -14.23
C LEU A 251 -8.60 -12.48 -15.51
N PRO A 252 -8.83 -11.53 -16.45
CA PRO A 252 -8.08 -11.52 -17.71
C PRO A 252 -6.58 -11.49 -17.43
N SER A 253 -5.82 -12.31 -18.13
CA SER A 253 -4.36 -12.45 -17.93
C SER A 253 -3.62 -11.10 -17.99
N GLN A 254 -4.10 -10.16 -18.81
CA GLN A 254 -3.54 -8.82 -18.91
C GLN A 254 -3.75 -8.02 -17.62
N VAL A 255 -4.93 -8.14 -17.00
CA VAL A 255 -5.26 -7.46 -15.74
C VAL A 255 -4.48 -8.06 -14.59
N LEU A 256 -4.37 -9.40 -14.54
CA LEU A 256 -3.54 -10.07 -13.54
C LEU A 256 -2.08 -9.61 -13.66
N CYS A 257 -1.50 -9.62 -14.86
CA CYS A 257 -0.14 -9.16 -15.11
C CYS A 257 0.11 -7.71 -14.64
N LEU A 258 -0.89 -6.84 -14.82
CA LEU A 258 -0.84 -5.46 -14.36
C LEU A 258 -0.77 -5.38 -12.82
N LEU A 259 -1.61 -6.12 -12.11
CA LEU A 259 -1.61 -6.15 -10.65
C LEU A 259 -0.34 -6.79 -10.08
N VAL A 260 0.15 -7.84 -10.71
CA VAL A 260 1.41 -8.51 -10.35
C VAL A 260 2.60 -7.55 -10.51
N ARG A 261 2.60 -6.76 -11.58
CA ARG A 261 3.61 -5.71 -11.77
C ARG A 261 3.56 -4.66 -10.66
N MET A 262 2.37 -4.21 -10.26
CA MET A 262 2.19 -3.29 -9.12
C MET A 262 2.74 -3.90 -7.82
N GLU A 263 2.43 -5.17 -7.53
CA GLU A 263 2.96 -5.88 -6.35
C GLU A 263 4.48 -5.97 -6.39
N LYS A 264 5.06 -6.26 -7.54
CA LYS A 264 6.51 -6.31 -7.71
C LYS A 264 7.18 -4.97 -7.38
N TYR A 265 6.65 -3.86 -7.86
CA TYR A 265 7.19 -2.53 -7.53
C TYR A 265 6.99 -2.19 -6.06
N ARG A 266 5.83 -2.53 -5.47
CA ARG A 266 5.60 -2.40 -4.03
C ARG A 266 6.64 -3.19 -3.23
N TRP A 267 6.91 -4.43 -3.61
CA TRP A 267 7.88 -5.29 -2.95
C TRP A 267 9.29 -4.71 -3.07
N ASN A 268 9.70 -4.26 -4.25
CA ASN A 268 10.98 -3.60 -4.47
C ASN A 268 11.12 -2.37 -3.55
N ALA A 269 10.10 -1.53 -3.48
CA ALA A 269 10.10 -0.33 -2.66
C ALA A 269 10.17 -0.67 -1.16
N GLU A 270 9.40 -1.65 -0.70
CA GLU A 270 9.45 -2.10 0.69
C GLU A 270 10.84 -2.58 1.07
N ARG A 271 11.47 -3.42 0.25
CA ARG A 271 12.84 -3.90 0.48
C ARG A 271 13.85 -2.76 0.46
N THR A 272 13.75 -1.86 -0.52
CA THR A 272 14.66 -0.71 -0.66
C THR A 272 14.57 0.24 0.53
N VAL A 273 13.37 0.57 0.99
CA VAL A 273 13.15 1.41 2.18
C VAL A 273 13.63 0.71 3.47
N ALA A 274 13.59 -0.62 3.52
CA ALA A 274 14.16 -1.41 4.61
C ALA A 274 15.69 -1.57 4.52
N GLY A 275 16.37 -0.90 3.57
CA GLY A 275 17.82 -0.88 3.43
C GLY A 275 18.39 -2.00 2.55
N TRP A 276 17.54 -2.83 1.93
CA TRP A 276 18.01 -3.86 1.03
C TRP A 276 18.50 -3.26 -0.29
N ARG A 277 19.55 -3.84 -0.83
CA ARG A 277 20.11 -3.47 -2.13
C ARG A 277 20.15 -4.64 -3.09
N ARG A 278 20.07 -4.33 -4.37
CA ARG A 278 20.27 -5.32 -5.44
C ARG A 278 21.69 -5.90 -5.38
N ALA A 279 21.79 -7.22 -5.52
CA ALA A 279 23.05 -7.95 -5.63
C ALA A 279 22.78 -9.29 -6.36
N GLU A 280 23.84 -9.97 -6.78
CA GLU A 280 23.68 -11.27 -7.48
C GLU A 280 23.26 -12.40 -6.54
N VAL A 281 23.64 -12.32 -5.26
CA VAL A 281 23.35 -13.36 -4.27
C VAL A 281 22.57 -12.76 -3.10
N LYS A 282 21.66 -13.56 -2.55
CA LYS A 282 20.90 -13.16 -1.35
C LYS A 282 21.79 -13.23 -0.11
N ASP A 283 21.92 -12.11 0.60
CA ASP A 283 22.61 -12.02 1.88
C ASP A 283 21.73 -11.25 2.88
N LYS A 284 21.31 -11.92 3.95
CA LYS A 284 20.46 -11.32 4.99
C LYS A 284 21.23 -10.42 5.94
N VAL A 285 22.54 -10.62 6.09
CA VAL A 285 23.39 -9.82 6.99
C VAL A 285 23.71 -8.47 6.35
N PHE A 286 24.04 -8.49 5.06
CA PHE A 286 24.35 -7.28 4.29
C PHE A 286 23.14 -6.70 3.55
N LEU A 287 21.93 -7.21 3.81
CA LEU A 287 20.67 -6.79 3.18
C LEU A 287 20.77 -6.75 1.64
N GLN A 288 21.18 -7.86 1.06
CA GLN A 288 21.34 -8.03 -0.39
C GLN A 288 20.30 -9.00 -0.95
N HIS A 289 19.71 -8.67 -2.11
CA HIS A 289 18.70 -9.53 -2.73
C HIS A 289 18.77 -9.48 -4.26
N PRO A 290 18.84 -10.63 -4.95
CA PRO A 290 18.94 -10.67 -6.41
C PRO A 290 17.64 -10.26 -7.12
N LEU A 291 16.51 -10.44 -6.48
CA LEU A 291 15.21 -10.14 -7.09
C LEU A 291 14.81 -8.65 -6.99
N ILE A 292 15.61 -7.76 -6.41
CA ILE A 292 15.36 -6.32 -6.49
C ILE A 292 15.73 -5.86 -7.90
N MET A 293 14.76 -5.88 -8.81
CA MET A 293 14.93 -5.56 -10.22
C MET A 293 13.58 -5.16 -10.85
N PRO A 294 13.58 -4.47 -12.02
CA PRO A 294 12.36 -4.17 -12.76
C PRO A 294 11.52 -5.42 -13.08
N PHE A 295 10.22 -5.25 -13.18
CA PHE A 295 9.29 -6.37 -13.41
C PHE A 295 9.60 -7.13 -14.70
N ASN A 296 9.88 -6.41 -15.80
CA ASN A 296 10.17 -7.03 -17.08
C ASN A 296 11.47 -7.84 -17.06
N GLU A 297 12.48 -7.41 -16.30
CA GLU A 297 13.71 -8.17 -16.07
C GLU A 297 13.44 -9.44 -15.24
N LEU A 298 12.59 -9.34 -14.20
CA LEU A 298 12.18 -10.46 -13.38
C LEU A 298 11.46 -11.53 -14.24
N LEU A 299 10.50 -11.10 -15.06
CA LEU A 299 9.71 -11.98 -15.93
C LEU A 299 10.60 -12.79 -16.90
N GLN A 300 11.68 -12.17 -17.37
CA GLN A 300 12.63 -12.84 -18.28
C GLN A 300 13.60 -13.79 -17.58
N LYS A 301 14.06 -13.44 -16.38
CA LYS A 301 15.11 -14.20 -15.69
C LYS A 301 14.57 -15.21 -14.68
N TYR A 302 13.43 -14.93 -14.06
CA TYR A 302 12.85 -15.69 -12.94
C TYR A 302 11.32 -15.73 -13.06
N PRO A 303 10.75 -16.31 -14.13
CA PRO A 303 9.29 -16.35 -14.34
C PRO A 303 8.54 -17.03 -13.20
N GLU A 304 9.16 -18.01 -12.52
CA GLU A 304 8.60 -18.69 -11.35
C GLU A 304 8.37 -17.76 -10.15
N GLU A 305 9.16 -16.69 -10.03
CA GLU A 305 8.95 -15.70 -8.96
C GLU A 305 7.75 -14.79 -9.25
N VAL A 306 7.40 -14.60 -10.53
CA VAL A 306 6.21 -13.84 -10.94
C VAL A 306 4.92 -14.59 -10.57
N GLU A 307 4.94 -15.93 -10.61
CA GLU A 307 3.80 -16.75 -10.17
C GLU A 307 3.50 -16.55 -8.67
N LYS A 308 4.52 -16.35 -7.85
CA LYS A 308 4.33 -16.06 -6.42
C LYS A 308 3.63 -14.74 -6.19
N ASP A 309 3.98 -13.72 -6.95
CA ASP A 309 3.30 -12.41 -6.88
C ASP A 309 1.86 -12.50 -7.40
N ALA A 310 1.60 -13.37 -8.40
CA ALA A 310 0.26 -13.66 -8.89
C ALA A 310 -0.61 -14.33 -7.80
N ASP A 311 -0.05 -15.28 -7.07
CA ASP A 311 -0.74 -15.94 -5.96
C ASP A 311 -1.14 -14.95 -4.86
N VAL A 312 -0.30 -13.97 -4.55
CA VAL A 312 -0.64 -12.87 -3.62
C VAL A 312 -1.93 -12.17 -4.03
N ILE A 313 -2.05 -11.83 -5.31
CA ILE A 313 -3.22 -11.14 -5.86
C ILE A 313 -4.45 -12.04 -5.86
N LEU A 314 -4.33 -13.28 -6.32
CA LEU A 314 -5.45 -14.22 -6.43
C LEU A 314 -5.99 -14.64 -5.05
N ASN A 315 -5.17 -14.60 -4.01
CA ASN A 315 -5.55 -14.96 -2.66
C ASN A 315 -6.14 -13.81 -1.83
N LEU A 316 -6.02 -12.57 -2.30
CA LEU A 316 -6.50 -11.37 -1.62
C LEU A 316 -7.96 -11.47 -1.13
N PRO A 317 -8.95 -11.96 -1.93
CA PRO A 317 -10.35 -12.04 -1.46
C PRO A 317 -10.52 -12.99 -0.27
N TYR A 318 -9.79 -14.09 -0.24
CA TYR A 318 -9.85 -15.05 0.87
C TYR A 318 -9.27 -14.47 2.16
N VAL A 319 -8.12 -13.78 2.07
CA VAL A 319 -7.51 -13.10 3.21
C VAL A 319 -8.47 -12.06 3.79
N LEU A 320 -9.08 -11.24 2.93
CA LEU A 320 -10.07 -10.25 3.35
C LEU A 320 -11.29 -10.90 4.01
N ALA A 321 -11.85 -11.95 3.40
CA ALA A 321 -13.03 -12.64 3.92
C ALA A 321 -12.79 -13.27 5.29
N LEU A 322 -11.62 -13.92 5.50
CA LEU A 322 -11.19 -14.45 6.79
C LEU A 322 -11.03 -13.36 7.86
N GLY A 323 -10.66 -12.15 7.44
CA GLY A 323 -10.58 -10.97 8.30
C GLY A 323 -11.92 -10.27 8.56
N GLY A 324 -13.01 -10.75 7.96
CA GLY A 324 -14.34 -10.15 8.09
C GLY A 324 -14.55 -8.92 7.19
N TYR A 325 -13.87 -8.87 6.04
CA TYR A 325 -14.03 -7.81 5.04
C TYR A 325 -14.59 -8.37 3.74
N GLU A 326 -15.41 -7.58 3.08
CA GLU A 326 -15.97 -7.88 1.76
C GLU A 326 -15.70 -6.76 0.77
N LEU A 327 -15.71 -7.13 -0.50
CA LEU A 327 -15.51 -6.20 -1.61
C LEU A 327 -16.85 -5.70 -2.11
N TYR A 328 -16.91 -4.41 -2.49
CA TYR A 328 -18.09 -3.82 -3.12
C TYR A 328 -17.67 -3.03 -4.36
N LYS A 329 -18.51 -3.04 -5.38
CA LYS A 329 -18.23 -2.27 -6.61
C LYS A 329 -18.33 -0.78 -6.32
N LEU A 330 -17.32 -0.02 -6.69
CA LEU A 330 -17.37 1.43 -6.65
C LEU A 330 -18.35 1.91 -7.73
N ALA A 331 -19.14 2.94 -7.41
CA ALA A 331 -19.97 3.57 -8.44
C ALA A 331 -19.05 4.20 -9.50
N ASP A 332 -19.45 4.10 -10.76
CA ASP A 332 -18.77 4.80 -11.84
C ASP A 332 -18.79 6.31 -11.52
N GLN A 333 -17.60 6.88 -11.29
CA GLN A 333 -17.41 8.29 -10.94
C GLN A 333 -17.26 9.14 -12.20
#